data_5d2e0968b6ea4fbb33b5eed3a1b7d6a9
#
_entry.id   5d2e0968b6ea4fbb33b5eed3a1b7d6a9
#
_cell.length_a   1.000
_cell.length_b   1.000
_cell.length_c   1.000
_cell.angle_alpha   90.00
_cell.angle_beta   90.00
_cell.angle_gamma   90.00
#
_symmetry.space_group_name_H-M   'P 1'
#
loop_
_entity.id
_entity.type
_entity.pdbx_description
1 polymer ?
#
loop_
_entity_poly.entity_id
_entity_poly.type
_entity_poly.pdbx_seq_one_letter_code
_entity_poly.pdbx_strand_id
1 'polypeptide(L)'
;MGSSNKLVLFVLLITNILSATDVAPGTACTSGTDTCVAHATCDTTCKCDSGYYAKANACTANVALEGDCTAGTDTCVDNAECKDSKCKCKSGYYAKSSACVANVAPEGTCVVDTDTCVDNAECKDSKCKCKDGYTAKDGKCESNSNSSPTSSSSFLKISIISFLSLLF
;
A
#
# COMPACT_ATOMS: atom_id res chain seq x y z
N MET A 1 -59.07 -27.43 -33.39
CA MET A 1 -58.89 -26.52 -32.25
C MET A 1 -57.86 -27.11 -31.30
N GLY A 2 -56.59 -26.99 -31.60
CA GLY A 2 -55.52 -27.61 -30.77
C GLY A 2 -54.13 -26.98 -30.93
N SER A 3 -53.99 -26.05 -31.86
CA SER A 3 -52.66 -25.47 -32.19
C SER A 3 -52.31 -24.21 -31.42
N SER A 4 -53.30 -23.47 -30.91
CA SER A 4 -53.07 -22.19 -30.24
C SER A 4 -52.51 -22.31 -28.81
N ASN A 5 -52.87 -23.37 -28.07
CA ASN A 5 -52.39 -23.57 -26.67
C ASN A 5 -50.93 -24.02 -26.57
N LYS A 6 -50.38 -24.71 -27.59
CA LYS A 6 -48.97 -25.12 -27.59
C LYS A 6 -48.04 -23.93 -27.85
N LEU A 7 -48.46 -22.98 -28.67
CA LEU A 7 -47.66 -21.77 -28.95
C LEU A 7 -47.62 -20.83 -27.78
N VAL A 8 -48.73 -20.67 -27.05
CA VAL A 8 -48.80 -19.81 -25.85
C VAL A 8 -47.95 -20.42 -24.69
N LEU A 9 -47.98 -21.77 -24.54
CA LEU A 9 -47.16 -22.44 -23.55
C LEU A 9 -45.67 -22.38 -23.89
N PHE A 10 -45.29 -22.39 -25.17
CA PHE A 10 -43.90 -22.27 -25.62
C PHE A 10 -43.39 -20.82 -25.45
N VAL A 11 -44.21 -19.81 -25.67
CA VAL A 11 -43.88 -18.39 -25.43
C VAL A 11 -43.76 -18.11 -23.92
N LEU A 12 -44.57 -18.73 -23.05
CA LEU A 12 -44.43 -18.61 -21.59
C LEU A 12 -43.20 -19.29 -21.03
N LEU A 13 -42.70 -20.34 -21.69
CA LEU A 13 -41.45 -21.04 -21.30
C LEU A 13 -40.19 -20.27 -21.69
N ILE A 14 -40.27 -19.41 -22.71
CA ILE A 14 -39.14 -18.59 -23.16
C ILE A 14 -38.98 -17.31 -22.33
N THR A 15 -40.03 -16.81 -21.68
CA THR A 15 -39.99 -15.59 -20.87
C THR A 15 -39.39 -15.80 -19.47
N ASN A 16 -39.06 -17.04 -19.08
CA ASN A 16 -38.37 -17.35 -17.81
C ASN A 16 -36.87 -17.59 -17.94
N ILE A 17 -36.26 -17.25 -19.05
CA ILE A 17 -34.83 -16.98 -19.06
C ILE A 17 -34.71 -15.51 -18.57
N LEU A 18 -35.04 -15.28 -17.27
CA LEU A 18 -34.49 -14.13 -16.59
C LEU A 18 -32.97 -14.31 -16.70
N SER A 19 -32.33 -13.52 -17.55
CA SER A 19 -30.92 -13.29 -17.42
C SER A 19 -30.69 -12.92 -15.95
N ALA A 20 -30.09 -13.84 -15.19
CA ALA A 20 -29.55 -13.48 -13.89
C ALA A 20 -28.60 -12.34 -14.18
N THR A 21 -29.01 -11.11 -13.89
CA THR A 21 -28.11 -9.96 -13.97
C THR A 21 -27.09 -10.16 -12.88
N ASP A 22 -25.84 -10.38 -13.25
CA ASP A 22 -24.76 -10.53 -12.28
C ASP A 22 -24.77 -9.32 -11.34
N VAL A 23 -24.67 -9.59 -10.04
CA VAL A 23 -24.70 -8.57 -9.01
C VAL A 23 -23.41 -7.78 -9.02
N ALA A 24 -23.52 -6.45 -9.10
CA ALA A 24 -22.37 -5.55 -9.14
C ALA A 24 -21.57 -5.53 -7.82
N PRO A 25 -20.29 -5.17 -7.87
CA PRO A 25 -19.47 -5.04 -6.67
C PRO A 25 -20.05 -4.03 -5.67
N GLY A 26 -20.02 -4.36 -4.39
CA GLY A 26 -20.58 -3.54 -3.32
C GLY A 26 -22.09 -3.71 -3.08
N THR A 27 -22.81 -4.43 -3.94
CA THR A 27 -24.23 -4.72 -3.81
C THR A 27 -24.46 -5.96 -2.94
N ALA A 28 -25.53 -5.94 -2.12
CA ALA A 28 -25.92 -7.08 -1.29
C ALA A 28 -26.20 -8.32 -2.16
N CYS A 29 -25.76 -9.47 -1.70
CA CYS A 29 -25.97 -10.76 -2.35
C CYS A 29 -26.20 -11.88 -1.32
N THR A 30 -26.85 -12.94 -1.75
CA THR A 30 -27.08 -14.18 -0.97
C THR A 30 -26.19 -15.27 -1.53
N SER A 31 -25.25 -15.75 -0.72
CA SER A 31 -24.34 -16.84 -1.11
C SER A 31 -25.12 -18.08 -1.54
N GLY A 32 -24.74 -18.66 -2.67
CA GLY A 32 -25.38 -19.82 -3.28
C GLY A 32 -26.65 -19.54 -4.08
N THR A 33 -27.16 -18.31 -4.07
CA THR A 33 -28.35 -17.89 -4.85
C THR A 33 -28.01 -16.85 -5.89
N ASP A 34 -27.25 -15.83 -5.50
CA ASP A 34 -26.88 -14.72 -6.38
C ASP A 34 -25.51 -14.97 -7.00
N THR A 35 -25.35 -14.59 -8.27
CA THR A 35 -24.09 -14.62 -8.99
C THR A 35 -23.53 -13.18 -9.04
N CYS A 36 -22.31 -13.00 -8.56
CA CYS A 36 -21.62 -11.74 -8.72
C CYS A 36 -21.00 -11.62 -10.12
N VAL A 37 -20.68 -10.39 -10.55
CA VAL A 37 -19.90 -10.17 -11.79
C VAL A 37 -18.58 -10.95 -11.75
N ALA A 38 -17.95 -11.12 -12.92
CA ALA A 38 -16.65 -11.80 -13.04
C ALA A 38 -15.62 -11.18 -12.07
N HIS A 39 -14.79 -12.04 -11.47
CA HIS A 39 -13.78 -11.65 -10.46
C HIS A 39 -14.36 -11.03 -9.20
N ALA A 40 -15.57 -11.47 -8.81
CA ALA A 40 -16.17 -11.11 -7.53
C ALA A 40 -16.79 -12.32 -6.85
N THR A 41 -16.71 -12.35 -5.53
CA THR A 41 -17.27 -13.40 -4.67
C THR A 41 -18.34 -12.80 -3.74
N CYS A 42 -19.45 -13.56 -3.54
CA CYS A 42 -20.53 -13.17 -2.63
C CYS A 42 -20.21 -13.63 -1.20
N ASP A 43 -20.08 -12.65 -0.29
CA ASP A 43 -19.96 -12.90 1.18
C ASP A 43 -21.11 -12.17 1.86
N THR A 44 -21.94 -11.53 1.73
CA THR A 44 -23.07 -10.67 2.11
C THR A 44 -23.22 -9.53 1.10
N THR A 45 -22.12 -9.15 0.48
CA THR A 45 -22.05 -8.24 -0.66
C THR A 45 -21.08 -8.83 -1.68
N CYS A 46 -21.25 -8.55 -2.97
CA CYS A 46 -20.27 -8.93 -3.99
C CYS A 46 -19.00 -8.13 -3.79
N LYS A 47 -17.90 -8.80 -3.49
CA LYS A 47 -16.56 -8.21 -3.30
C LYS A 47 -15.64 -8.67 -4.42
N CYS A 48 -14.87 -7.75 -4.97
CA CYS A 48 -13.85 -8.12 -5.95
C CYS A 48 -12.79 -9.03 -5.31
N ASP A 49 -12.36 -10.03 -6.07
CA ASP A 49 -11.32 -10.95 -5.66
C ASP A 49 -9.96 -10.23 -5.51
N SER A 50 -9.01 -10.89 -4.85
CA SER A 50 -7.65 -10.37 -4.69
C SER A 50 -7.04 -10.04 -6.06
N GLY A 51 -6.40 -8.88 -6.19
CA GLY A 51 -5.84 -8.39 -7.45
C GLY A 51 -6.83 -7.64 -8.34
N TYR A 52 -8.07 -7.44 -7.89
CA TYR A 52 -9.11 -6.69 -8.59
C TYR A 52 -9.71 -5.60 -7.70
N TYR A 53 -10.20 -4.53 -8.30
CA TYR A 53 -10.92 -3.46 -7.62
C TYR A 53 -12.23 -3.11 -8.33
N ALA A 54 -13.17 -2.57 -7.57
CA ALA A 54 -14.45 -2.14 -8.10
C ALA A 54 -14.29 -0.86 -8.94
N LYS A 55 -14.65 -0.93 -10.21
CA LYS A 55 -14.70 0.22 -11.11
C LYS A 55 -16.00 0.17 -11.91
N ALA A 56 -16.81 1.22 -11.79
CA ALA A 56 -18.18 1.22 -12.28
C ALA A 56 -18.95 0.00 -11.70
N ASN A 57 -19.50 -0.87 -12.52
CA ASN A 57 -20.24 -2.07 -12.07
C ASN A 57 -19.47 -3.38 -12.31
N ALA A 58 -18.14 -3.33 -12.38
CA ALA A 58 -17.28 -4.47 -12.68
C ALA A 58 -16.09 -4.54 -11.74
N CYS A 59 -15.47 -5.71 -11.61
CA CYS A 59 -14.17 -5.88 -10.97
C CYS A 59 -13.08 -5.82 -12.04
N THR A 60 -12.25 -4.78 -11.96
CA THR A 60 -11.14 -4.51 -12.89
C THR A 60 -9.83 -4.93 -12.23
N ALA A 61 -8.90 -5.51 -12.99
CA ALA A 61 -7.59 -5.87 -12.47
C ALA A 61 -6.83 -4.64 -11.95
N ASN A 62 -6.12 -4.80 -10.83
CA ASN A 62 -5.23 -3.78 -10.31
C ASN A 62 -4.21 -3.35 -11.36
N VAL A 63 -3.93 -2.06 -11.41
CA VAL A 63 -2.97 -1.51 -12.37
C VAL A 63 -1.55 -1.96 -11.98
N ALA A 64 -0.83 -2.55 -12.92
CA ALA A 64 0.55 -3.00 -12.73
C ALA A 64 1.50 -1.83 -12.46
N LEU A 65 2.69 -2.11 -11.94
CA LEU A 65 3.74 -1.12 -11.78
C LEU A 65 4.06 -0.45 -13.13
N GLU A 66 4.31 0.86 -13.06
CA GLU A 66 4.54 1.75 -14.22
C GLU A 66 3.34 1.86 -15.18
N GLY A 67 2.21 1.18 -14.90
CA GLY A 67 0.96 1.35 -15.62
C GLY A 67 0.33 2.72 -15.35
N ASP A 68 -0.43 3.22 -16.34
CA ASP A 68 -1.16 4.48 -16.22
C ASP A 68 -2.30 4.35 -15.22
N CYS A 69 -2.43 5.30 -14.32
CA CYS A 69 -3.46 5.33 -13.30
C CYS A 69 -4.00 6.73 -13.05
N THR A 70 -5.23 6.80 -12.56
CA THR A 70 -5.88 8.02 -12.07
C THR A 70 -6.05 7.93 -10.56
N ALA A 71 -5.43 8.83 -9.82
CA ALA A 71 -5.51 8.88 -8.36
C ALA A 71 -6.98 8.97 -7.90
N GLY A 72 -7.33 8.17 -6.89
CA GLY A 72 -8.69 8.10 -6.35
C GLY A 72 -9.69 7.29 -7.19
N THR A 73 -9.32 6.83 -8.39
CA THR A 73 -10.17 6.03 -9.27
C THR A 73 -9.61 4.64 -9.51
N ASP A 74 -8.32 4.54 -9.79
CA ASP A 74 -7.65 3.29 -10.10
C ASP A 74 -6.87 2.76 -8.89
N THR A 75 -6.86 1.44 -8.75
CA THR A 75 -6.11 0.75 -7.71
C THR A 75 -4.87 0.10 -8.32
N CYS A 76 -3.71 0.44 -7.80
CA CYS A 76 -2.45 -0.20 -8.17
C CYS A 76 -2.30 -1.57 -7.49
N VAL A 77 -1.37 -2.38 -7.98
CA VAL A 77 -0.95 -3.63 -7.31
C VAL A 77 -0.51 -3.37 -5.86
N ASP A 78 -0.40 -4.43 -5.07
CA ASP A 78 -0.08 -4.35 -3.64
C ASP A 78 1.19 -3.53 -3.37
N ASN A 79 1.13 -2.73 -2.29
CA ASN A 79 2.20 -1.83 -1.87
C ASN A 79 2.61 -0.78 -2.92
N ALA A 80 1.80 -0.56 -3.95
CA ALA A 80 1.94 0.54 -4.91
C ALA A 80 0.86 1.61 -4.69
N GLU A 81 1.11 2.80 -5.20
CA GLU A 81 0.19 3.95 -5.21
C GLU A 81 0.23 4.67 -6.55
N CYS A 82 -0.86 5.35 -6.90
CA CYS A 82 -0.91 6.16 -8.11
C CYS A 82 -0.24 7.52 -7.85
N LYS A 83 0.95 7.72 -8.39
CA LYS A 83 1.74 8.94 -8.28
C LYS A 83 2.23 9.38 -9.66
N ASP A 84 2.07 10.67 -9.98
CA ASP A 84 2.41 11.23 -11.29
C ASP A 84 1.77 10.44 -12.44
N SER A 85 0.49 10.05 -12.29
CA SER A 85 -0.29 9.26 -13.25
C SER A 85 0.28 7.86 -13.55
N LYS A 86 1.16 7.34 -12.70
CA LYS A 86 1.75 5.99 -12.79
C LYS A 86 1.64 5.25 -11.46
N CYS A 87 1.46 3.92 -11.51
CA CYS A 87 1.55 3.09 -10.33
C CYS A 87 3.01 2.91 -9.93
N LYS A 88 3.40 3.47 -8.76
CA LYS A 88 4.76 3.40 -8.20
C LYS A 88 4.72 2.76 -6.82
N CYS A 89 5.80 2.10 -6.41
CA CYS A 89 5.88 1.54 -5.07
C CYS A 89 5.78 2.65 -4.01
N LYS A 90 5.05 2.37 -2.94
CA LYS A 90 4.96 3.22 -1.76
C LYS A 90 6.32 3.37 -1.08
N SER A 91 6.47 4.41 -0.26
CA SER A 91 7.65 4.57 0.59
C SER A 91 7.91 3.32 1.42
N GLY A 92 9.17 2.90 1.51
CA GLY A 92 9.56 1.66 2.19
C GLY A 92 9.48 0.40 1.32
N TYR A 93 9.11 0.53 0.05
CA TYR A 93 9.07 -0.56 -0.93
C TYR A 93 9.83 -0.21 -2.20
N TYR A 94 10.36 -1.21 -2.89
CA TYR A 94 11.01 -1.08 -4.19
C TYR A 94 10.45 -2.06 -5.20
N ALA A 95 10.60 -1.72 -6.49
CA ALA A 95 10.13 -2.57 -7.59
C ALA A 95 11.07 -3.75 -7.80
N LYS A 96 10.54 -4.97 -7.72
CA LYS A 96 11.25 -6.21 -8.03
C LYS A 96 10.31 -7.19 -8.72
N SER A 97 10.66 -7.66 -9.91
CA SER A 97 9.86 -8.64 -10.67
C SER A 97 8.38 -8.25 -10.79
N SER A 98 8.08 -7.00 -11.14
CA SER A 98 6.73 -6.44 -11.31
C SER A 98 5.87 -6.35 -10.03
N ALA A 99 6.48 -6.50 -8.85
CA ALA A 99 5.85 -6.32 -7.54
C ALA A 99 6.59 -5.27 -6.72
N CYS A 100 5.91 -4.67 -5.73
CA CYS A 100 6.54 -3.83 -4.72
C CYS A 100 6.92 -4.68 -3.51
N VAL A 101 8.22 -4.84 -3.30
CA VAL A 101 8.81 -5.63 -2.20
C VAL A 101 9.32 -4.66 -1.13
N ALA A 102 9.18 -5.02 0.14
CA ALA A 102 9.68 -4.18 1.23
C ALA A 102 11.20 -3.99 1.15
N ASN A 103 11.67 -2.77 1.44
CA ASN A 103 13.08 -2.47 1.55
C ASN A 103 13.74 -3.40 2.58
N VAL A 104 14.96 -3.83 2.30
CA VAL A 104 15.70 -4.76 3.16
C VAL A 104 16.16 -4.03 4.42
N ALA A 105 15.80 -4.57 5.58
CA ALA A 105 16.20 -4.04 6.88
C ALA A 105 17.72 -4.17 7.12
N PRO A 106 18.31 -3.41 8.08
CA PRO A 106 19.70 -3.57 8.46
C PRO A 106 20.03 -5.02 8.85
N GLU A 107 21.19 -5.49 8.47
CA GLU A 107 21.69 -6.86 8.58
C GLU A 107 20.94 -7.89 7.71
N GLY A 108 19.88 -7.50 7.00
CA GLY A 108 19.21 -8.35 6.01
C GLY A 108 20.10 -8.59 4.79
N THR A 109 19.94 -9.77 4.17
CA THR A 109 20.68 -10.13 2.94
C THR A 109 20.19 -9.30 1.76
N CYS A 110 21.12 -8.76 0.99
CA CYS A 110 20.83 -7.96 -0.20
C CYS A 110 21.80 -8.31 -1.35
N VAL A 111 21.36 -8.02 -2.56
CA VAL A 111 22.17 -8.07 -3.77
C VAL A 111 22.33 -6.65 -4.29
N VAL A 112 23.58 -6.22 -4.48
CA VAL A 112 23.92 -4.88 -5.00
C VAL A 112 23.21 -4.66 -6.35
N ASP A 113 22.70 -3.45 -6.57
CA ASP A 113 21.97 -3.01 -7.77
C ASP A 113 20.64 -3.74 -8.03
N THR A 114 20.26 -4.69 -7.19
CA THR A 114 19.00 -5.43 -7.30
C THR A 114 18.04 -5.15 -6.14
N ASP A 115 18.56 -5.16 -4.92
CA ASP A 115 17.77 -4.96 -3.71
C ASP A 115 17.98 -3.56 -3.13
N THR A 116 16.91 -2.99 -2.60
CA THR A 116 16.94 -1.68 -1.96
C THR A 116 16.92 -1.86 -0.44
N CYS A 117 17.92 -1.35 0.24
CA CYS A 117 17.93 -1.27 1.70
C CYS A 117 17.01 -0.15 2.20
N VAL A 118 16.62 -0.20 3.47
CA VAL A 118 15.91 0.90 4.13
C VAL A 118 16.70 2.22 4.04
N ASP A 119 16.03 3.34 4.32
CA ASP A 119 16.66 4.66 4.32
C ASP A 119 17.92 4.69 5.20
N ASN A 120 18.93 5.41 4.74
CA ASN A 120 20.25 5.52 5.39
C ASN A 120 21.02 4.21 5.56
N ALA A 121 20.68 3.19 4.77
CA ALA A 121 21.44 1.95 4.64
C ALA A 121 21.94 1.77 3.20
N GLU A 122 22.94 0.91 3.03
CA GLU A 122 23.49 0.50 1.74
C GLU A 122 23.78 -1.00 1.74
N CYS A 123 23.72 -1.63 0.56
CA CYS A 123 24.05 -3.03 0.39
C CYS A 123 25.57 -3.20 0.30
N LYS A 124 26.20 -3.75 1.32
CA LYS A 124 27.65 -3.99 1.41
C LYS A 124 27.90 -5.38 1.98
N ASP A 125 28.81 -6.12 1.36
CA ASP A 125 29.14 -7.51 1.73
C ASP A 125 27.88 -8.40 1.79
N SER A 126 26.96 -8.25 0.80
CA SER A 126 25.69 -8.97 0.72
C SER A 126 24.74 -8.72 1.91
N LYS A 127 24.91 -7.63 2.65
CA LYS A 127 24.04 -7.22 3.75
C LYS A 127 23.75 -5.72 3.69
N CYS A 128 22.53 -5.35 4.08
CA CYS A 128 22.18 -3.94 4.29
C CYS A 128 22.85 -3.44 5.56
N LYS A 129 23.78 -2.49 5.42
CA LYS A 129 24.47 -1.85 6.55
C LYS A 129 24.08 -0.38 6.63
N CYS A 130 23.90 0.12 7.83
CA CYS A 130 23.66 1.56 8.02
C CYS A 130 24.89 2.34 7.58
N LYS A 131 24.66 3.48 6.92
CA LYS A 131 25.69 4.43 6.52
C LYS A 131 26.35 5.07 7.73
N ASP A 132 27.51 5.68 7.54
CA ASP A 132 28.22 6.41 8.58
C ASP A 132 27.31 7.46 9.25
N GLY A 133 27.34 7.53 10.56
CA GLY A 133 26.50 8.44 11.34
C GLY A 133 25.10 7.87 11.68
N TYR A 134 24.80 6.63 11.31
CA TYR A 134 23.54 5.95 11.61
C TYR A 134 23.78 4.60 12.30
N THR A 135 22.85 4.21 13.17
CA THR A 135 22.87 2.91 13.88
C THR A 135 21.58 2.16 13.62
N ALA A 136 21.69 0.84 13.48
CA ALA A 136 20.55 -0.05 13.31
C ALA A 136 19.72 -0.12 14.59
N LYS A 137 18.43 0.21 14.48
CA LYS A 137 17.47 0.14 15.58
C LYS A 137 16.06 -0.11 15.02
N ASP A 138 15.36 -1.09 15.59
CA ASP A 138 13.98 -1.43 15.23
C ASP A 138 13.75 -1.59 13.71
N GLY A 139 14.72 -2.21 13.01
CA GLY A 139 14.64 -2.45 11.56
C GLY A 139 14.92 -1.23 10.69
N LYS A 140 15.41 -0.14 11.25
CA LYS A 140 15.75 1.13 10.57
C LYS A 140 17.17 1.56 10.88
N CYS A 141 17.72 2.51 10.12
CA CYS A 141 18.96 3.19 10.42
C CYS A 141 18.64 4.59 10.99
N GLU A 142 18.78 4.75 12.31
CA GLU A 142 18.54 6.02 13.01
C GLU A 142 19.83 6.81 13.17
N SER A 143 19.73 8.15 13.05
CA SER A 143 20.88 9.05 13.21
C SER A 143 21.45 8.99 14.63
N ASN A 144 22.77 8.88 14.74
CA ASN A 144 23.49 8.90 16.02
C ASN A 144 23.39 10.27 16.74
N SER A 145 22.92 11.32 16.07
CA SER A 145 22.77 12.66 16.65
C SER A 145 21.60 12.81 17.64
N ASN A 146 20.81 11.75 17.88
CA ASN A 146 19.76 11.73 18.92
C ASN A 146 20.26 11.39 20.33
N SER A 147 21.57 11.40 20.60
CA SER A 147 22.03 11.63 21.95
C SER A 147 21.69 13.08 22.29
N SER A 148 20.60 13.27 23.04
CA SER A 148 20.29 14.52 23.75
C SER A 148 21.61 15.16 24.21
N PRO A 149 21.84 16.46 23.98
CA PRO A 149 22.96 17.09 24.64
C PRO A 149 22.71 16.91 26.13
N THR A 150 23.42 16.00 26.75
CA THR A 150 23.63 16.07 28.19
C THR A 150 24.08 17.48 28.43
N SER A 151 23.20 18.26 29.03
CA SER A 151 23.50 19.62 29.47
C SER A 151 24.75 19.55 30.33
N SER A 152 25.90 19.74 29.70
CA SER A 152 27.10 20.16 30.37
C SER A 152 26.76 21.54 30.90
N SER A 153 26.23 21.57 32.13
CA SER A 153 26.13 22.77 32.90
C SER A 153 27.55 23.27 33.11
N SER A 154 28.02 24.04 32.12
CA SER A 154 29.13 24.97 32.33
C SER A 154 28.66 25.95 33.39
N PHE A 155 28.97 25.62 34.66
CA PHE A 155 28.90 26.60 35.72
C PHE A 155 29.82 27.74 35.32
N LEU A 156 29.27 28.81 34.76
CA LEU A 156 29.90 30.09 34.70
C LEU A 156 30.17 30.52 36.14
N LYS A 157 31.40 30.30 36.61
CA LYS A 157 31.91 30.96 37.81
C LYS A 157 31.92 32.44 37.51
N ILE A 158 30.82 33.11 37.89
CA ILE A 158 30.81 34.57 38.00
C ILE A 158 31.69 34.89 39.22
N SER A 159 32.94 35.29 38.92
CA SER A 159 33.84 35.87 39.90
C SER A 159 33.27 37.19 40.30
N ILE A 160 32.68 37.26 41.48
CA ILE A 160 32.30 38.52 42.13
C ILE A 160 33.61 39.17 42.60
N ILE A 161 34.19 39.98 41.72
CA ILE A 161 35.27 40.90 42.16
C ILE A 161 34.61 42.10 42.82
N SER A 162 34.91 42.21 44.09
CA SER A 162 34.60 43.34 44.97
C SER A 162 34.77 44.71 44.31
N PHE A 163 33.71 45.46 44.22
CA PHE A 163 33.78 46.90 44.18
C PHE A 163 33.44 47.44 45.58
N LEU A 164 34.42 47.41 46.42
CA LEU A 164 34.42 48.22 47.64
C LEU A 164 35.66 49.12 47.61
N SER A 165 35.52 50.34 47.18
CA SER A 165 36.35 51.51 47.50
C SER A 165 35.96 52.64 46.55
N LEU A 166 35.21 53.60 46.99
CA LEU A 166 35.58 54.99 47.14
C LEU A 166 34.36 55.84 47.53
N LEU A 167 34.24 56.02 48.84
CA LEU A 167 33.61 57.18 49.40
C LEU A 167 34.73 57.87 50.11
N PHE A 168 35.21 58.93 49.51
CA PHE A 168 35.67 60.19 50.08
C PHE A 168 35.76 61.24 48.97
#